data_22745e8abf7e7ef3c7a45eafacbed395
#
_entry.id   22745e8abf7e7ef3c7a45eafacbed395
#
_cell.length_a   1.000
_cell.length_b   1.000
_cell.length_c   1.000
_cell.angle_alpha   90.00
_cell.angle_beta   90.00
_cell.angle_gamma   90.00
#
_symmetry.space_group_name_H-M   'P 1'
#
loop_
_entity.id
_entity.type
_entity.pdbx_description
1 polymer ?
#
loop_
_entity_poly.entity_id
_entity_poly.type
_entity_poly.pdbx_seq_one_letter_code
_entity_poly.pdbx_strand_id
1 'polypeptide(L)'
;MPSTLNFINKVTIFWLILFAGITSMADVPDIILDKDSKQVVLGNHASYLEDVEGTYTLKDIVQLDPSNFEILTDESLNKGFTNSTYWLKFTIIDKTLDNMTQSWKLETSYPLLDYLNIYVIDKNDNIEHFTMGDVYSFDQRPVNHRNFITSINLQDNESKDVYIRVNTSSSMQIPVFIWHPDYFFEARSGEQYGLGLYYGMMFVMFFYNFFLWFSIRDSNYLWYIGYLAAFALLQAATSGLGYQYIWPNSPWLESIAPPVAIALVGIFGIAFTRRFLHTRQYHIVADNLLRLVLYLSVVVLGLSFIADTATVMGLAKIVVVAFLLFILYASVAMLLRGHRQARFFLAAWVSLILGGLFTIGMMLGVFPNTFLMTHASKIGS
;
A
#
# COMPACT_ATOMS: atom_id res chain seq x y z
N MET A 1 44.45 -51.59 -3.54
CA MET A 1 43.59 -50.46 -3.78
C MET A 1 42.16 -50.69 -3.27
N PRO A 2 41.96 -50.81 -1.96
CA PRO A 2 40.58 -50.67 -1.42
C PRO A 2 40.41 -49.63 -0.31
N SER A 3 41.45 -48.81 0.03
CA SER A 3 41.38 -47.89 1.15
C SER A 3 40.89 -46.48 0.82
N THR A 4 40.92 -46.06 -0.42
CA THR A 4 40.52 -44.74 -0.86
C THR A 4 39.01 -44.57 -1.06
N LEU A 5 38.33 -45.63 -1.48
CA LEU A 5 36.86 -45.60 -1.68
C LEU A 5 36.09 -45.47 -0.34
N ASN A 6 36.62 -46.06 0.73
CA ASN A 6 36.03 -46.01 2.06
C ASN A 6 36.18 -44.62 2.74
N PHE A 7 37.24 -43.85 2.35
CA PHE A 7 37.47 -42.54 2.89
C PHE A 7 36.54 -41.52 2.20
N ILE A 8 36.36 -41.61 0.89
CA ILE A 8 35.48 -40.73 0.11
C ILE A 8 34.00 -40.93 0.57
N ASN A 9 33.55 -42.16 0.76
CA ASN A 9 32.19 -42.41 1.25
C ASN A 9 31.97 -41.85 2.67
N LYS A 10 32.93 -41.93 3.57
CA LYS A 10 32.82 -41.36 4.92
C LYS A 10 32.82 -39.85 4.93
N VAL A 11 33.59 -39.20 4.05
CA VAL A 11 33.61 -37.75 3.92
C VAL A 11 32.32 -37.25 3.27
N THR A 12 31.78 -37.95 2.29
CA THR A 12 30.48 -37.58 1.65
C THR A 12 29.30 -37.75 2.61
N ILE A 13 29.28 -38.82 3.42
CA ILE A 13 28.27 -39.02 4.45
C ILE A 13 28.39 -37.99 5.57
N PHE A 14 29.62 -37.58 5.97
CA PHE A 14 29.84 -36.53 6.96
C PHE A 14 29.35 -35.15 6.45
N TRP A 15 29.58 -34.82 5.17
CA TRP A 15 29.06 -33.59 4.56
C TRP A 15 27.54 -33.63 4.34
N LEU A 16 26.96 -34.80 4.02
CA LEU A 16 25.50 -34.97 3.94
C LEU A 16 24.81 -34.86 5.31
N ILE A 17 25.46 -35.27 6.39
CA ILE A 17 24.96 -35.10 7.76
C ILE A 17 25.14 -33.65 8.25
N LEU A 18 26.20 -32.97 7.81
CA LEU A 18 26.41 -31.54 8.12
C LEU A 18 25.44 -30.61 7.37
N PHE A 19 24.90 -31.04 6.21
CA PHE A 19 23.88 -30.33 5.46
C PHE A 19 22.45 -30.80 5.77
N ALA A 20 22.27 -31.86 6.52
CA ALA A 20 21.05 -32.12 7.25
C ALA A 20 21.00 -31.13 8.43
N GLY A 21 20.98 -29.83 8.09
CA GLY A 21 20.65 -28.79 9.06
C GLY A 21 19.34 -29.22 9.68
N ILE A 22 19.38 -29.48 10.98
CA ILE A 22 18.22 -29.44 11.85
C ILE A 22 17.68 -28.04 11.59
N THR A 23 16.66 -27.91 10.75
CA THR A 23 15.78 -26.76 10.77
C THR A 23 15.12 -26.84 12.13
N SER A 24 15.78 -26.26 13.14
CA SER A 24 15.14 -25.89 14.38
C SER A 24 13.97 -25.04 13.91
N MET A 25 12.75 -25.54 14.07
CA MET A 25 11.57 -24.72 13.94
C MET A 25 11.76 -23.60 14.96
N ALA A 26 12.18 -22.43 14.51
CA ALA A 26 12.23 -21.25 15.36
C ALA A 26 10.78 -20.96 15.70
N ASP A 27 10.41 -21.20 16.94
CA ASP A 27 9.11 -20.81 17.46
C ASP A 27 8.98 -19.30 17.28
N VAL A 28 7.89 -18.85 16.67
CA VAL A 28 7.65 -17.41 16.47
C VAL A 28 7.46 -16.78 17.85
N PRO A 29 8.28 -15.82 18.26
CA PRO A 29 8.20 -15.26 19.61
C PRO A 29 6.89 -14.49 19.79
N ASP A 30 6.24 -14.68 20.92
CA ASP A 30 5.05 -13.94 21.32
C ASP A 30 5.29 -12.44 21.38
N ILE A 31 4.28 -11.64 21.06
CA ILE A 31 4.30 -10.20 21.22
C ILE A 31 3.95 -9.88 22.67
N ILE A 32 4.94 -9.37 23.39
CA ILE A 32 4.77 -8.94 24.78
C ILE A 32 4.41 -7.46 24.79
N LEU A 33 3.23 -7.15 25.32
CA LEU A 33 2.72 -5.79 25.47
C LEU A 33 2.91 -5.37 26.92
N ASP A 34 3.66 -4.31 27.15
CA ASP A 34 3.95 -3.74 28.48
C ASP A 34 3.60 -2.24 28.54
N LYS A 35 3.82 -1.61 29.67
CA LYS A 35 3.51 -0.18 29.88
C LYS A 35 4.33 0.77 28.98
N ASP A 36 5.49 0.34 28.53
CA ASP A 36 6.39 1.13 27.69
C ASP A 36 6.11 0.87 26.19
N SER A 37 5.30 -0.12 25.88
CA SER A 37 4.92 -0.52 24.53
C SER A 37 3.97 0.50 23.90
N LYS A 38 4.52 1.54 23.27
CA LYS A 38 3.72 2.58 22.57
C LYS A 38 3.10 2.07 21.27
N GLN A 39 3.94 1.42 20.47
CA GLN A 39 3.60 0.80 19.17
C GLN A 39 4.47 -0.42 18.98
N VAL A 40 3.86 -1.52 18.58
CA VAL A 40 4.57 -2.75 18.20
C VAL A 40 4.25 -3.08 16.76
N VAL A 41 5.28 -3.39 15.98
CA VAL A 41 5.19 -3.86 14.59
C VAL A 41 5.28 -5.38 14.62
N LEU A 42 4.53 -6.09 13.76
CA LEU A 42 4.55 -7.56 13.79
C LEU A 42 5.95 -8.13 13.55
N GLY A 43 6.62 -7.72 12.48
CA GLY A 43 7.96 -8.20 12.16
C GLY A 43 8.08 -9.72 12.29
N ASN A 44 9.18 -10.18 12.91
CA ASN A 44 9.46 -11.59 13.16
C ASN A 44 8.61 -12.23 14.28
N HIS A 45 7.62 -11.51 14.81
CA HIS A 45 6.64 -12.02 15.78
C HIS A 45 5.39 -12.62 15.12
N ALA A 46 5.36 -12.70 13.80
CA ALA A 46 4.26 -13.28 13.06
C ALA A 46 4.73 -14.34 12.07
N SER A 47 3.84 -15.26 11.77
CA SER A 47 3.98 -16.20 10.66
C SER A 47 2.84 -16.02 9.66
N TYR A 48 3.05 -16.44 8.43
CA TYR A 48 2.06 -16.33 7.39
C TYR A 48 1.96 -17.63 6.56
N LEU A 49 0.79 -17.83 5.94
CA LEU A 49 0.50 -18.92 5.01
C LEU A 49 -0.13 -18.35 3.75
N GLU A 50 0.31 -18.79 2.60
CA GLU A 50 -0.36 -18.55 1.31
C GLU A 50 -1.42 -19.61 1.05
N ASP A 51 -2.67 -19.21 0.93
CA ASP A 51 -3.81 -20.02 0.51
C ASP A 51 -4.14 -19.69 -0.95
N VAL A 52 -3.50 -20.42 -1.87
CA VAL A 52 -3.57 -20.15 -3.33
C VAL A 52 -4.99 -20.28 -3.86
N GLU A 53 -5.78 -21.23 -3.34
CA GLU A 53 -7.16 -21.45 -3.75
C GLU A 53 -8.17 -20.62 -2.95
N GLY A 54 -7.74 -20.01 -1.83
CA GLY A 54 -8.60 -19.20 -0.95
C GLY A 54 -9.66 -20.03 -0.21
N THR A 55 -9.45 -21.33 -0.06
CA THR A 55 -10.44 -22.30 0.45
C THR A 55 -10.36 -22.56 1.95
N TYR A 56 -9.23 -22.24 2.60
CA TYR A 56 -9.07 -22.50 4.02
C TYR A 56 -10.01 -21.63 4.86
N THR A 57 -10.64 -22.29 5.83
CA THR A 57 -11.41 -21.66 6.92
C THR A 57 -10.53 -21.45 8.15
N LEU A 58 -10.98 -20.66 9.12
CA LEU A 58 -10.28 -20.51 10.40
C LEU A 58 -10.03 -21.87 11.08
N LYS A 59 -11.01 -22.78 11.01
CA LYS A 59 -10.90 -24.11 11.63
C LYS A 59 -9.77 -24.94 11.00
N ASP A 60 -9.62 -24.85 9.69
CA ASP A 60 -8.55 -25.54 8.98
C ASP A 60 -7.19 -24.97 9.39
N ILE A 61 -7.07 -23.63 9.42
CA ILE A 61 -5.84 -22.90 9.76
C ILE A 61 -5.37 -23.18 11.19
N VAL A 62 -6.29 -23.24 12.16
CA VAL A 62 -5.96 -23.52 13.57
C VAL A 62 -5.44 -24.95 13.75
N GLN A 63 -5.90 -25.90 12.91
CA GLN A 63 -5.51 -27.32 12.97
C GLN A 63 -4.25 -27.65 12.16
N LEU A 64 -3.78 -26.72 11.31
CA LEU A 64 -2.57 -26.93 10.52
C LEU A 64 -1.33 -27.00 11.42
N ASP A 65 -0.41 -27.87 11.02
CA ASP A 65 0.91 -27.93 11.66
C ASP A 65 1.64 -26.59 11.51
N PRO A 66 2.25 -26.04 12.57
CA PRO A 66 3.03 -24.80 12.51
C PRO A 66 4.10 -24.79 11.40
N SER A 67 4.61 -25.94 10.98
CA SER A 67 5.59 -26.05 9.88
C SER A 67 5.06 -25.61 8.51
N ASN A 68 3.73 -25.49 8.34
CA ASN A 68 3.13 -25.00 7.11
C ASN A 68 3.19 -23.45 7.00
N PHE A 69 3.52 -22.77 8.09
CA PHE A 69 3.63 -21.31 8.11
C PHE A 69 5.08 -20.88 7.93
N GLU A 70 5.28 -19.83 7.15
CA GLU A 70 6.55 -19.14 7.00
C GLU A 70 6.66 -17.99 8.01
N ILE A 71 7.85 -17.81 8.60
CA ILE A 71 8.09 -16.70 9.53
C ILE A 71 8.17 -15.39 8.72
N LEU A 72 7.48 -14.35 9.20
CA LEU A 72 7.58 -13.03 8.61
C LEU A 72 8.91 -12.39 9.03
N THR A 73 9.81 -12.18 8.07
CA THR A 73 11.15 -11.60 8.31
C THR A 73 11.17 -10.08 8.20
N ASP A 74 10.24 -9.52 7.45
CA ASP A 74 10.10 -8.07 7.25
C ASP A 74 9.11 -7.47 8.26
N GLU A 75 9.10 -6.14 8.38
CA GLU A 75 8.16 -5.43 9.27
C GLU A 75 6.69 -5.65 8.89
N SER A 76 6.40 -5.99 7.62
CA SER A 76 5.05 -6.23 7.12
C SER A 76 5.07 -7.22 5.97
N LEU A 77 3.99 -8.00 5.81
CA LEU A 77 3.81 -8.86 4.64
C LEU A 77 3.57 -8.00 3.40
N ASN A 78 4.41 -8.17 2.38
CA ASN A 78 4.25 -7.55 1.07
C ASN A 78 4.53 -8.58 -0.03
N LYS A 79 3.48 -9.04 -0.71
CA LYS A 79 3.55 -10.02 -1.81
C LYS A 79 3.22 -9.41 -3.17
N GLY A 80 3.13 -8.06 -3.22
CA GLY A 80 2.77 -7.36 -4.45
C GLY A 80 1.36 -7.71 -4.91
N PHE A 81 1.19 -7.94 -6.23
CA PHE A 81 -0.10 -8.31 -6.79
C PHE A 81 -0.21 -9.84 -6.91
N THR A 82 -1.19 -10.41 -6.24
CA THR A 82 -1.49 -11.85 -6.22
C THR A 82 -2.99 -12.07 -6.13
N ASN A 83 -3.46 -13.21 -6.62
CA ASN A 83 -4.85 -13.64 -6.45
C ASN A 83 -5.02 -14.55 -5.22
N SER A 84 -3.92 -14.93 -4.57
CA SER A 84 -3.94 -15.81 -3.40
C SER A 84 -4.51 -15.09 -2.19
N THR A 85 -5.13 -15.82 -1.32
CA THR A 85 -5.48 -15.39 0.04
C THR A 85 -4.28 -15.60 0.95
N TYR A 86 -4.04 -14.69 1.89
CA TYR A 86 -2.98 -14.83 2.88
C TYR A 86 -3.56 -14.85 4.28
N TRP A 87 -3.00 -15.73 5.09
CA TRP A 87 -3.27 -15.83 6.51
C TRP A 87 -2.03 -15.43 7.29
N LEU A 88 -2.18 -14.51 8.26
CA LEU A 88 -1.15 -14.18 9.25
C LEU A 88 -1.59 -14.74 10.59
N LYS A 89 -0.62 -15.22 11.38
CA LYS A 89 -0.81 -15.74 12.74
C LYS A 89 0.24 -15.13 13.66
N PHE A 90 -0.19 -14.69 14.84
CA PHE A 90 0.69 -14.24 15.94
C PHE A 90 -0.05 -14.33 17.27
N THR A 91 0.72 -14.36 18.37
CA THR A 91 0.20 -14.40 19.73
C THR A 91 0.56 -13.10 20.45
N ILE A 92 -0.37 -12.54 21.18
CA ILE A 92 -0.18 -11.34 22.01
C ILE A 92 -0.39 -11.67 23.48
N ILE A 93 0.49 -11.11 24.33
CA ILE A 93 0.44 -11.29 25.79
C ILE A 93 0.50 -9.93 26.45
N ASP A 94 -0.47 -9.61 27.29
CA ASP A 94 -0.43 -8.39 28.10
C ASP A 94 0.39 -8.61 29.37
N LYS A 95 1.36 -7.74 29.62
CA LYS A 95 2.19 -7.68 30.84
C LYS A 95 2.24 -6.27 31.42
N THR A 96 1.19 -5.50 31.26
CA THR A 96 1.13 -4.13 31.80
C THR A 96 1.09 -4.09 33.32
N LEU A 97 0.70 -5.19 33.99
CA LEU A 97 0.61 -5.35 35.46
C LEU A 97 -0.33 -4.31 36.13
N ASP A 98 -1.34 -3.85 35.40
CA ASP A 98 -2.26 -2.79 35.88
C ASP A 98 -3.52 -3.33 36.57
N ASN A 99 -3.72 -4.65 36.60
CA ASN A 99 -4.97 -5.30 37.04
C ASN A 99 -6.24 -4.75 36.37
N MET A 100 -6.09 -4.07 35.24
CA MET A 100 -7.18 -3.52 34.44
C MET A 100 -7.17 -4.16 33.07
N THR A 101 -8.37 -4.22 32.46
CA THR A 101 -8.48 -4.62 31.06
C THR A 101 -7.97 -3.49 30.17
N GLN A 102 -6.90 -3.75 29.41
CA GLN A 102 -6.37 -2.80 28.42
C GLN A 102 -7.00 -3.05 27.06
N SER A 103 -7.39 -1.96 26.37
CA SER A 103 -8.03 -2.00 25.04
C SER A 103 -7.02 -1.64 23.95
N TRP A 104 -6.14 -2.56 23.64
CA TRP A 104 -5.12 -2.39 22.59
C TRP A 104 -5.77 -2.19 21.21
N LYS A 105 -5.17 -1.34 20.38
CA LYS A 105 -5.67 -1.10 19.01
C LYS A 105 -4.82 -1.88 18.02
N LEU A 106 -5.47 -2.82 17.34
CA LEU A 106 -4.87 -3.53 16.21
C LEU A 106 -5.24 -2.77 14.93
N GLU A 107 -4.23 -2.29 14.23
CA GLU A 107 -4.39 -1.53 13.00
C GLU A 107 -3.75 -2.24 11.83
N THR A 108 -4.51 -2.41 10.73
CA THR A 108 -3.97 -2.74 9.42
C THR A 108 -3.94 -1.47 8.57
N SER A 109 -2.73 -0.95 8.34
CA SER A 109 -2.51 0.40 7.78
C SER A 109 -2.41 0.41 6.26
N TYR A 110 -3.31 -0.32 5.58
CA TYR A 110 -3.47 -0.29 4.12
C TYR A 110 -4.95 -0.29 3.75
N PRO A 111 -5.53 0.86 3.38
CA PRO A 111 -6.99 1.03 3.25
C PRO A 111 -7.62 0.36 2.02
N LEU A 112 -6.83 -0.13 1.06
CA LEU A 112 -7.27 -0.72 -0.22
C LEU A 112 -7.35 -2.25 -0.18
N LEU A 113 -7.60 -2.86 0.98
CA LEU A 113 -7.83 -4.30 1.09
C LEU A 113 -9.32 -4.58 0.87
N ASP A 114 -9.63 -5.47 -0.09
CA ASP A 114 -11.02 -5.81 -0.43
C ASP A 114 -11.69 -6.58 0.71
N TYR A 115 -11.04 -7.62 1.22
CA TYR A 115 -11.55 -8.48 2.30
C TYR A 115 -10.49 -8.65 3.38
N LEU A 116 -10.81 -8.22 4.58
CA LEU A 116 -9.98 -8.37 5.78
C LEU A 116 -10.83 -8.98 6.89
N ASN A 117 -10.47 -10.18 7.33
CA ASN A 117 -11.08 -10.85 8.48
C ASN A 117 -10.05 -11.00 9.58
N ILE A 118 -10.37 -10.56 10.78
CA ILE A 118 -9.53 -10.68 11.96
C ILE A 118 -10.26 -11.56 12.97
N TYR A 119 -9.60 -12.62 13.40
CA TYR A 119 -10.09 -13.54 14.41
C TYR A 119 -9.17 -13.46 15.62
N VAL A 120 -9.74 -13.26 16.81
CA VAL A 120 -9.04 -13.22 18.08
C VAL A 120 -9.56 -14.35 18.94
N ILE A 121 -8.70 -15.29 19.32
CA ILE A 121 -9.05 -16.49 20.06
C ILE A 121 -8.44 -16.39 21.46
N ASP A 122 -9.25 -16.53 22.49
CA ASP A 122 -8.81 -16.59 23.88
C ASP A 122 -8.46 -18.03 24.32
N LYS A 123 -7.94 -18.18 25.54
CA LYS A 123 -7.60 -19.49 26.12
C LYS A 123 -8.77 -20.44 26.34
N ASN A 124 -10.02 -19.93 26.26
CA ASN A 124 -11.24 -20.72 26.42
C ASN A 124 -11.89 -21.04 25.05
N ASP A 125 -11.15 -20.86 23.96
CA ASP A 125 -11.61 -21.02 22.57
C ASP A 125 -12.78 -20.08 22.18
N ASN A 126 -12.98 -18.97 22.91
CA ASN A 126 -13.93 -17.95 22.46
C ASN A 126 -13.31 -17.17 21.31
N ILE A 127 -14.09 -16.97 20.25
CA ILE A 127 -13.64 -16.32 19.02
C ILE A 127 -14.36 -14.99 18.89
N GLU A 128 -13.60 -13.89 18.89
CA GLU A 128 -14.05 -12.59 18.43
C GLU A 128 -13.70 -12.45 16.93
N HIS A 129 -14.69 -12.11 16.10
CA HIS A 129 -14.51 -11.98 14.65
C HIS A 129 -14.87 -10.60 14.15
N PHE A 130 -13.97 -9.98 13.40
CA PHE A 130 -14.16 -8.68 12.77
C PHE A 130 -14.02 -8.83 11.26
N THR A 131 -15.07 -8.46 10.53
CA THR A 131 -15.09 -8.44 9.07
C THR A 131 -14.97 -6.99 8.60
N MET A 132 -13.94 -6.70 7.82
CA MET A 132 -13.64 -5.39 7.27
C MET A 132 -13.18 -5.52 5.82
N GLY A 133 -13.05 -4.39 5.14
CA GLY A 133 -12.60 -4.32 3.75
C GLY A 133 -13.20 -3.09 3.06
N ASP A 134 -12.69 -2.74 1.90
CA ASP A 134 -13.21 -1.62 1.13
C ASP A 134 -14.43 -1.99 0.27
N VAL A 135 -14.71 -3.29 0.12
CA VAL A 135 -15.97 -3.80 -0.47
C VAL A 135 -17.19 -3.64 0.44
N TYR A 136 -16.97 -3.41 1.73
CA TYR A 136 -18.04 -3.16 2.72
C TYR A 136 -18.22 -1.66 2.95
N SER A 137 -19.45 -1.23 3.27
CA SER A 137 -19.71 0.17 3.62
C SER A 137 -18.82 0.64 4.78
N PHE A 138 -18.35 1.87 4.70
CA PHE A 138 -17.43 2.45 5.69
C PHE A 138 -18.01 2.43 7.11
N ASP A 139 -19.33 2.58 7.23
CA ASP A 139 -20.04 2.57 8.52
C ASP A 139 -19.98 1.23 9.27
N GLN A 140 -19.59 0.14 8.58
CA GLN A 140 -19.40 -1.18 9.19
C GLN A 140 -18.05 -1.31 9.92
N ARG A 141 -17.14 -0.33 9.79
CA ARG A 141 -15.85 -0.35 10.48
C ARG A 141 -16.04 -0.13 11.98
N PRO A 142 -15.40 -0.94 12.84
CA PRO A 142 -15.50 -0.80 14.30
C PRO A 142 -15.02 0.56 14.81
N VAL A 143 -14.04 1.16 14.10
CA VAL A 143 -13.50 2.50 14.39
C VAL A 143 -13.62 3.35 13.14
N ASN A 144 -14.16 4.57 13.30
CA ASN A 144 -14.27 5.53 12.19
C ASN A 144 -12.89 6.07 11.81
N HIS A 145 -12.16 5.29 11.04
CA HIS A 145 -10.81 5.62 10.57
C HIS A 145 -10.56 5.05 9.16
N ARG A 146 -9.77 5.77 8.36
CA ARG A 146 -9.41 5.36 6.99
C ARG A 146 -8.69 4.01 6.91
N ASN A 147 -7.85 3.66 7.92
CA ASN A 147 -7.27 2.34 8.07
C ASN A 147 -8.21 1.40 8.82
N PHE A 148 -7.99 0.11 8.71
CA PHE A 148 -8.78 -0.89 9.42
C PHE A 148 -8.27 -1.03 10.85
N ILE A 149 -9.11 -0.71 11.82
CA ILE A 149 -8.76 -0.71 13.24
C ILE A 149 -9.81 -1.50 14.01
N THR A 150 -9.34 -2.40 14.86
CA THR A 150 -10.16 -3.06 15.87
C THR A 150 -9.54 -2.92 17.25
N SER A 151 -10.33 -3.20 18.29
CA SER A 151 -9.86 -3.19 19.68
C SER A 151 -9.75 -4.63 20.17
N ILE A 152 -8.61 -4.97 20.75
CA ILE A 152 -8.38 -6.23 21.42
C ILE A 152 -8.29 -5.94 22.92
N ASN A 153 -9.24 -6.46 23.67
CA ASN A 153 -9.26 -6.28 25.11
C ASN A 153 -8.45 -7.42 25.75
N LEU A 154 -7.44 -7.08 26.53
CA LEU A 154 -6.58 -8.03 27.24
C LEU A 154 -6.61 -7.70 28.74
N GLN A 155 -6.68 -8.74 29.56
CA GLN A 155 -6.42 -8.67 30.99
C GLN A 155 -4.94 -8.87 31.27
N ASP A 156 -4.49 -8.48 32.45
CA ASP A 156 -3.11 -8.71 32.86
C ASP A 156 -2.73 -10.20 32.79
N ASN A 157 -1.58 -10.48 32.15
CA ASN A 157 -1.08 -11.83 31.83
C ASN A 157 -2.03 -12.67 30.93
N GLU A 158 -3.03 -12.07 30.30
CA GLU A 158 -3.84 -12.75 29.30
C GLU A 158 -3.06 -12.88 27.98
N SER A 159 -3.22 -14.06 27.35
CA SER A 159 -2.69 -14.36 26.02
C SER A 159 -3.84 -14.60 25.07
N LYS A 160 -3.79 -14.02 23.87
CA LYS A 160 -4.74 -14.28 22.77
C LYS A 160 -3.99 -14.57 21.48
N ASP A 161 -4.51 -15.53 20.72
CA ASP A 161 -4.06 -15.82 19.36
C ASP A 161 -4.84 -14.98 18.36
N VAL A 162 -4.12 -14.36 17.44
CA VAL A 162 -4.71 -13.51 16.39
C VAL A 162 -4.44 -14.13 15.04
N TYR A 163 -5.50 -14.31 14.26
CA TYR A 163 -5.44 -14.75 12.87
C TYR A 163 -6.02 -13.67 11.97
N ILE A 164 -5.29 -13.31 10.94
CA ILE A 164 -5.73 -12.30 9.96
C ILE A 164 -5.79 -12.96 8.59
N ARG A 165 -6.98 -12.99 7.98
CA ARG A 165 -7.21 -13.46 6.61
C ARG A 165 -7.40 -12.28 5.69
N VAL A 166 -6.60 -12.21 4.62
CA VAL A 166 -6.67 -11.13 3.63
C VAL A 166 -6.80 -11.71 2.24
N ASN A 167 -7.74 -11.15 1.47
CA ASN A 167 -7.85 -11.36 0.04
C ASN A 167 -8.10 -10.00 -0.62
N THR A 168 -7.39 -9.67 -1.71
CA THR A 168 -7.49 -8.37 -2.34
C THR A 168 -7.13 -8.41 -3.82
N SER A 169 -7.82 -7.63 -4.62
CA SER A 169 -7.49 -7.34 -6.02
C SER A 169 -6.41 -6.26 -6.18
N SER A 170 -6.13 -5.53 -5.09
CA SER A 170 -5.06 -4.52 -5.02
C SER A 170 -3.70 -5.17 -4.71
N SER A 171 -2.70 -4.40 -4.28
CA SER A 171 -1.43 -4.95 -3.82
C SER A 171 -1.60 -5.62 -2.45
N MET A 172 -1.12 -6.86 -2.30
CA MET A 172 -1.16 -7.62 -1.04
C MET A 172 -0.12 -7.07 -0.07
N GLN A 173 -0.49 -6.02 0.63
CA GLN A 173 0.31 -5.35 1.66
C GLN A 173 -0.46 -5.38 2.97
N ILE A 174 0.13 -5.98 4.01
CA ILE A 174 -0.52 -6.15 5.30
C ILE A 174 0.38 -5.57 6.41
N PRO A 175 0.54 -4.24 6.47
CA PRO A 175 1.25 -3.58 7.56
C PRO A 175 0.35 -3.57 8.80
N VAL A 176 0.70 -4.35 9.81
CA VAL A 176 -0.06 -4.48 11.04
C VAL A 176 0.72 -3.89 12.21
N PHE A 177 0.03 -3.06 12.99
CA PHE A 177 0.54 -2.40 14.17
C PHE A 177 -0.37 -2.66 15.35
N ILE A 178 0.24 -2.86 16.52
CA ILE A 178 -0.47 -2.91 17.80
C ILE A 178 -0.11 -1.65 18.58
N TRP A 179 -1.11 -0.89 18.98
CA TRP A 179 -0.94 0.39 19.63
C TRP A 179 -1.48 0.35 21.06
N HIS A 180 -0.73 0.97 21.96
CA HIS A 180 -1.31 1.37 23.25
C HIS A 180 -2.41 2.41 23.03
N PRO A 181 -3.56 2.31 23.73
CA PRO A 181 -4.71 3.19 23.49
C PRO A 181 -4.37 4.68 23.53
N ASP A 182 -3.60 5.14 24.50
CA ASP A 182 -3.27 6.55 24.69
C ASP A 182 -2.37 7.08 23.55
N TYR A 183 -1.35 6.31 23.16
CA TYR A 183 -0.43 6.70 22.10
C TYR A 183 -1.05 6.63 20.70
N PHE A 184 -2.06 5.78 20.50
CA PHE A 184 -2.78 5.71 19.24
C PHE A 184 -3.39 7.06 18.86
N PHE A 185 -4.07 7.73 19.78
CA PHE A 185 -4.70 9.01 19.52
C PHE A 185 -3.69 10.12 19.27
N GLU A 186 -2.58 10.13 20.01
CA GLU A 186 -1.50 11.11 19.82
C GLU A 186 -0.85 10.97 18.43
N ALA A 187 -0.46 9.75 18.04
CA ALA A 187 0.13 9.48 16.74
C ALA A 187 -0.80 9.85 15.58
N ARG A 188 -2.11 9.56 15.72
CA ARG A 188 -3.12 9.90 14.70
C ARG A 188 -3.34 11.41 14.55
N SER A 189 -3.27 12.16 15.62
CA SER A 189 -3.37 13.62 15.55
C SER A 189 -2.23 14.21 14.72
N GLY A 190 -1.00 13.76 14.93
CA GLY A 190 0.16 14.17 14.14
C GLY A 190 0.01 13.87 12.64
N GLU A 191 -0.48 12.68 12.30
CA GLU A 191 -0.75 12.29 10.91
C GLU A 191 -1.84 13.15 10.27
N GLN A 192 -2.92 13.46 10.99
CA GLN A 192 -4.00 14.33 10.50
C GLN A 192 -3.50 15.76 10.23
N TYR A 193 -2.62 16.32 11.07
CA TYR A 193 -2.00 17.62 10.80
C TYR A 193 -1.15 17.60 9.54
N GLY A 194 -0.36 16.54 9.33
CA GLY A 194 0.43 16.37 8.11
C GLY A 194 -0.44 16.30 6.85
N LEU A 195 -1.53 15.52 6.90
CA LEU A 195 -2.49 15.42 5.80
C LEU A 195 -3.21 16.76 5.55
N GLY A 196 -3.63 17.44 6.62
CA GLY A 196 -4.27 18.76 6.53
C GLY A 196 -3.36 19.79 5.88
N LEU A 197 -2.07 19.82 6.25
CA LEU A 197 -1.07 20.71 5.62
C LEU A 197 -0.88 20.36 4.13
N TYR A 198 -0.77 19.06 3.81
CA TYR A 198 -0.61 18.61 2.43
C TYR A 198 -1.78 19.02 1.53
N TYR A 199 -3.02 18.71 1.92
CA TYR A 199 -4.20 19.08 1.14
C TYR A 199 -4.44 20.59 1.16
N GLY A 200 -4.09 21.28 2.25
CA GLY A 200 -4.13 22.74 2.34
C GLY A 200 -3.19 23.41 1.31
N MET A 201 -1.97 22.90 1.17
CA MET A 201 -1.04 23.40 0.14
C MET A 201 -1.58 23.14 -1.27
N MET A 202 -2.12 21.94 -1.55
CA MET A 202 -2.72 21.65 -2.86
C MET A 202 -3.92 22.55 -3.16
N PHE A 203 -4.74 22.86 -2.17
CA PHE A 203 -5.87 23.77 -2.28
C PHE A 203 -5.42 25.19 -2.61
N VAL A 204 -4.42 25.71 -1.92
CA VAL A 204 -3.84 27.04 -2.21
C VAL A 204 -3.28 27.07 -3.63
N MET A 205 -2.53 26.05 -4.05
CA MET A 205 -1.98 25.97 -5.41
C MET A 205 -3.08 25.90 -6.48
N PHE A 206 -4.15 25.15 -6.20
CA PHE A 206 -5.31 25.08 -7.09
C PHE A 206 -5.93 26.47 -7.30
N PHE A 207 -6.29 27.18 -6.23
CA PHE A 207 -6.92 28.50 -6.33
C PHE A 207 -5.97 29.56 -6.88
N TYR A 208 -4.69 29.53 -6.51
CA TYR A 208 -3.69 30.42 -7.08
C TYR A 208 -3.64 30.29 -8.62
N ASN A 209 -3.54 29.08 -9.14
CA ASN A 209 -3.52 28.85 -10.57
C ASN A 209 -4.88 29.15 -11.24
N PHE A 210 -6.00 28.94 -10.51
CA PHE A 210 -7.33 29.29 -10.98
C PHE A 210 -7.47 30.82 -11.18
N PHE A 211 -7.01 31.64 -10.24
CA PHE A 211 -7.00 33.09 -10.38
C PHE A 211 -6.05 33.56 -11.49
N LEU A 212 -4.90 32.93 -11.65
CA LEU A 212 -4.01 33.21 -12.79
C LEU A 212 -4.69 32.91 -14.13
N TRP A 213 -5.34 31.75 -14.24
CA TRP A 213 -6.12 31.40 -15.44
C TRP A 213 -7.23 32.43 -15.70
N PHE A 214 -7.96 32.82 -14.68
CA PHE A 214 -9.03 33.79 -14.81
C PHE A 214 -8.51 35.18 -15.28
N SER A 215 -7.33 35.59 -14.81
CA SER A 215 -6.69 36.87 -15.18
C SER A 215 -6.03 36.79 -16.56
N ILE A 216 -5.21 35.80 -16.82
CA ILE A 216 -4.34 35.72 -18.01
C ILE A 216 -5.05 35.03 -19.18
N ARG A 217 -6.06 34.17 -18.92
CA ARG A 217 -6.80 33.36 -19.90
C ARG A 217 -5.93 32.39 -20.69
N ASP A 218 -4.73 32.03 -20.21
CA ASP A 218 -3.91 31.00 -20.82
C ASP A 218 -4.40 29.60 -20.42
N SER A 219 -4.74 28.78 -21.41
CA SER A 219 -5.24 27.42 -21.21
C SER A 219 -4.24 26.46 -20.54
N ASN A 220 -2.95 26.80 -20.47
CA ASN A 220 -1.96 25.99 -19.77
C ASN A 220 -2.28 25.88 -18.27
N TYR A 221 -2.76 27.00 -17.66
CA TYR A 221 -3.20 26.96 -16.26
C TYR A 221 -4.41 26.04 -16.04
N LEU A 222 -5.35 26.00 -17.00
CA LEU A 222 -6.52 25.16 -16.88
C LEU A 222 -6.16 23.67 -16.87
N TRP A 223 -5.22 23.23 -17.72
CA TRP A 223 -4.75 21.85 -17.73
C TRP A 223 -3.95 21.51 -16.46
N TYR A 224 -3.19 22.46 -15.93
CA TYR A 224 -2.49 22.29 -14.67
C TYR A 224 -3.45 22.18 -13.47
N ILE A 225 -4.50 23.00 -13.42
CA ILE A 225 -5.57 22.93 -12.41
C ILE A 225 -6.25 21.56 -12.47
N GLY A 226 -6.59 21.08 -13.68
CA GLY A 226 -7.15 19.74 -13.87
C GLY A 226 -6.22 18.65 -13.35
N TYR A 227 -4.91 18.76 -13.60
CA TYR A 227 -3.91 17.85 -13.08
C TYR A 227 -3.85 17.87 -11.53
N LEU A 228 -3.81 19.06 -10.91
CA LEU A 228 -3.81 19.19 -9.45
C LEU A 228 -5.05 18.57 -8.82
N ALA A 229 -6.23 18.82 -9.39
CA ALA A 229 -7.48 18.26 -8.90
C ALA A 229 -7.51 16.72 -9.04
N ALA A 230 -7.08 16.20 -10.20
CA ALA A 230 -6.99 14.77 -10.44
C ALA A 230 -5.97 14.09 -9.50
N PHE A 231 -4.83 14.74 -9.24
CA PHE A 231 -3.81 14.22 -8.35
C PHE A 231 -4.28 14.25 -6.88
N ALA A 232 -4.98 15.30 -6.45
CA ALA A 232 -5.60 15.35 -5.13
C ALA A 232 -6.64 14.23 -4.95
N LEU A 233 -7.46 13.97 -5.98
CA LEU A 233 -8.40 12.85 -5.98
C LEU A 233 -7.68 11.50 -5.89
N LEU A 234 -6.59 11.31 -6.63
CA LEU A 234 -5.78 10.09 -6.56
C LEU A 234 -5.25 9.86 -5.15
N GLN A 235 -4.69 10.90 -4.53
CA GLN A 235 -4.19 10.80 -3.16
C GLN A 235 -5.31 10.54 -2.14
N ALA A 236 -6.49 11.13 -2.33
CA ALA A 236 -7.65 10.89 -1.46
C ALA A 236 -8.15 9.44 -1.59
N ALA A 237 -8.27 8.92 -2.81
CA ALA A 237 -8.68 7.56 -3.08
C ALA A 237 -7.68 6.53 -2.52
N THR A 238 -6.39 6.69 -2.82
CA THR A 238 -5.36 5.72 -2.39
C THR A 238 -5.03 5.77 -0.90
N SER A 239 -5.30 6.90 -0.22
CA SER A 239 -5.11 7.03 1.23
C SER A 239 -6.32 6.63 2.07
N GLY A 240 -7.44 6.26 1.46
CA GLY A 240 -8.71 5.94 2.13
C GLY A 240 -9.47 7.17 2.67
N LEU A 241 -8.94 8.39 2.47
CA LEU A 241 -9.65 9.62 2.88
C LEU A 241 -10.88 9.89 2.04
N GLY A 242 -10.84 9.53 0.75
CA GLY A 242 -12.00 9.59 -0.14
C GLY A 242 -13.14 8.75 0.42
N TYR A 243 -12.85 7.53 0.82
CA TYR A 243 -13.84 6.63 1.37
C TYR A 243 -14.35 7.11 2.74
N GLN A 244 -13.48 7.65 3.59
CA GLN A 244 -13.89 8.14 4.91
C GLN A 244 -14.80 9.38 4.85
N TYR A 245 -14.51 10.35 3.94
CA TYR A 245 -15.13 11.69 4.00
C TYR A 245 -15.98 12.06 2.80
N ILE A 246 -15.74 11.49 1.61
CA ILE A 246 -16.38 11.94 0.36
C ILE A 246 -17.46 10.96 -0.11
N TRP A 247 -17.19 9.64 -0.07
CA TRP A 247 -18.15 8.61 -0.52
C TRP A 247 -18.28 7.41 0.43
N PRO A 248 -18.51 7.60 1.75
CA PRO A 248 -18.45 6.53 2.77
C PRO A 248 -19.45 5.39 2.53
N ASN A 249 -20.58 5.69 1.88
CA ASN A 249 -21.67 4.74 1.64
C ASN A 249 -21.66 4.13 0.24
N SER A 250 -20.55 4.25 -0.48
CA SER A 250 -20.46 3.75 -1.86
C SER A 250 -19.18 2.92 -2.09
N PRO A 251 -19.21 1.62 -1.74
CA PRO A 251 -18.09 0.70 -2.07
C PRO A 251 -17.78 0.68 -3.57
N TRP A 252 -18.81 0.84 -4.42
CA TRP A 252 -18.60 0.94 -5.86
C TRP A 252 -17.73 2.14 -6.26
N LEU A 253 -17.98 3.33 -5.66
CA LEU A 253 -17.11 4.49 -5.91
C LEU A 253 -15.70 4.25 -5.38
N GLU A 254 -15.54 3.58 -4.23
CA GLU A 254 -14.22 3.25 -3.69
C GLU A 254 -13.43 2.36 -4.65
N SER A 255 -14.06 1.33 -5.21
CA SER A 255 -13.39 0.41 -6.14
C SER A 255 -12.98 1.07 -7.46
N ILE A 256 -13.75 2.04 -7.98
CA ILE A 256 -13.46 2.72 -9.25
C ILE A 256 -12.63 4.00 -9.09
N ALA A 257 -12.60 4.62 -7.90
CA ALA A 257 -11.94 5.91 -7.69
C ALA A 257 -10.42 5.88 -7.98
N PRO A 258 -9.64 4.87 -7.57
CA PRO A 258 -8.22 4.81 -7.91
C PRO A 258 -7.95 4.76 -9.42
N PRO A 259 -8.51 3.85 -10.22
CA PRO A 259 -8.26 3.81 -11.67
C PRO A 259 -8.79 5.05 -12.40
N VAL A 260 -9.94 5.60 -12.00
CA VAL A 260 -10.47 6.86 -12.54
C VAL A 260 -9.51 8.01 -12.26
N ALA A 261 -9.02 8.14 -11.03
CA ALA A 261 -8.08 9.20 -10.66
C ALA A 261 -6.75 9.06 -11.42
N ILE A 262 -6.20 7.85 -11.56
CA ILE A 262 -5.01 7.58 -12.38
C ILE A 262 -5.23 8.03 -13.83
N ALA A 263 -6.37 7.67 -14.42
CA ALA A 263 -6.71 8.05 -15.78
C ALA A 263 -6.82 9.59 -15.94
N LEU A 264 -7.45 10.28 -14.99
CA LEU A 264 -7.56 11.74 -15.01
C LEU A 264 -6.18 12.42 -14.86
N VAL A 265 -5.31 11.92 -13.95
CA VAL A 265 -3.92 12.38 -13.84
C VAL A 265 -3.18 12.21 -15.16
N GLY A 266 -3.34 11.06 -15.82
CA GLY A 266 -2.78 10.81 -17.14
C GLY A 266 -3.29 11.81 -18.20
N ILE A 267 -4.58 12.02 -18.28
CA ILE A 267 -5.20 12.94 -19.27
C ILE A 267 -4.72 14.37 -19.05
N PHE A 268 -4.89 14.91 -17.83
CA PHE A 268 -4.55 16.30 -17.55
C PHE A 268 -3.04 16.54 -17.51
N GLY A 269 -2.27 15.63 -16.92
CA GLY A 269 -0.82 15.74 -16.84
C GLY A 269 -0.14 15.66 -18.21
N ILE A 270 -0.59 14.76 -19.10
CA ILE A 270 -0.08 14.68 -20.47
C ILE A 270 -0.49 15.90 -21.29
N ALA A 271 -1.74 16.34 -21.18
CA ALA A 271 -2.20 17.54 -21.90
C ALA A 271 -1.42 18.78 -21.47
N PHE A 272 -1.15 18.94 -20.18
CA PHE A 272 -0.29 20.01 -19.63
C PHE A 272 1.14 19.89 -20.17
N THR A 273 1.77 18.72 -20.03
CA THR A 273 3.16 18.48 -20.47
C THR A 273 3.36 18.83 -21.94
N ARG A 274 2.47 18.34 -22.82
CA ARG A 274 2.55 18.58 -24.27
C ARG A 274 2.46 20.05 -24.62
N ARG A 275 1.60 20.80 -23.93
CA ARG A 275 1.42 22.24 -24.15
C ARG A 275 2.58 23.05 -23.56
N PHE A 276 2.95 22.76 -22.31
CA PHE A 276 4.01 23.47 -21.62
C PHE A 276 5.38 23.34 -22.30
N LEU A 277 5.72 22.12 -22.74
CA LEU A 277 6.97 21.83 -23.45
C LEU A 277 6.88 22.07 -24.97
N HIS A 278 5.70 22.40 -25.51
CA HIS A 278 5.49 22.56 -26.96
C HIS A 278 5.97 21.36 -27.80
N THR A 279 5.80 20.11 -27.28
CA THR A 279 6.37 18.88 -27.85
C THR A 279 5.98 18.68 -29.30
N ARG A 280 4.74 19.04 -29.68
CA ARG A 280 4.26 18.95 -31.07
C ARG A 280 5.11 19.73 -32.08
N GLN A 281 5.68 20.88 -31.65
CA GLN A 281 6.47 21.77 -32.52
C GLN A 281 7.93 21.33 -32.58
N TYR A 282 8.47 20.88 -31.44
CA TYR A 282 9.91 20.68 -31.32
C TYR A 282 10.37 19.22 -31.32
N HIS A 283 9.47 18.26 -30.98
CA HIS A 283 9.84 16.83 -30.91
C HIS A 283 8.67 15.88 -31.14
N ILE A 284 8.37 15.62 -32.41
CA ILE A 284 7.18 14.83 -32.81
C ILE A 284 7.13 13.42 -32.20
N VAL A 285 8.30 12.76 -32.03
CA VAL A 285 8.36 11.42 -31.41
C VAL A 285 7.91 11.49 -29.96
N ALA A 286 8.42 12.44 -29.16
CA ALA A 286 7.95 12.64 -27.78
C ALA A 286 6.46 12.96 -27.73
N ASP A 287 5.97 13.81 -28.63
CA ASP A 287 4.54 14.14 -28.72
C ASP A 287 3.66 12.93 -29.02
N ASN A 288 4.11 12.03 -29.91
CA ASN A 288 3.36 10.82 -30.26
C ASN A 288 3.33 9.81 -29.08
N LEU A 289 4.44 9.65 -28.36
CA LEU A 289 4.49 8.80 -27.16
C LEU A 289 3.56 9.35 -26.06
N LEU A 290 3.57 10.66 -25.84
CA LEU A 290 2.67 11.30 -24.88
C LEU A 290 1.20 11.15 -25.30
N ARG A 291 0.88 11.25 -26.62
CA ARG A 291 -0.49 10.99 -27.11
C ARG A 291 -0.92 9.54 -26.87
N LEU A 292 -0.01 8.59 -27.06
CA LEU A 292 -0.32 7.19 -26.76
C LEU A 292 -0.78 7.03 -25.31
N VAL A 293 -0.06 7.60 -24.35
CA VAL A 293 -0.46 7.56 -22.91
C VAL A 293 -1.80 8.25 -22.72
N LEU A 294 -2.04 9.39 -23.35
CA LEU A 294 -3.31 10.10 -23.25
C LEU A 294 -4.47 9.22 -23.73
N TYR A 295 -4.34 8.54 -24.88
CA TYR A 295 -5.37 7.63 -25.38
C TYR A 295 -5.58 6.42 -24.47
N LEU A 296 -4.48 5.82 -23.96
CA LEU A 296 -4.57 4.74 -22.97
C LEU A 296 -5.29 5.19 -21.70
N SER A 297 -5.01 6.42 -21.22
CA SER A 297 -5.70 6.99 -20.06
C SER A 297 -7.20 7.16 -20.30
N VAL A 298 -7.60 7.62 -21.51
CA VAL A 298 -9.03 7.72 -21.88
C VAL A 298 -9.69 6.35 -21.92
N VAL A 299 -8.99 5.32 -22.44
CA VAL A 299 -9.48 3.94 -22.45
C VAL A 299 -9.66 3.42 -21.03
N VAL A 300 -8.67 3.61 -20.14
CA VAL A 300 -8.77 3.23 -18.70
C VAL A 300 -9.94 3.93 -18.05
N LEU A 301 -10.14 5.24 -18.31
CA LEU A 301 -11.28 5.98 -17.78
C LEU A 301 -12.62 5.36 -18.22
N GLY A 302 -12.76 5.03 -19.48
CA GLY A 302 -13.99 4.40 -20.00
C GLY A 302 -14.22 3.01 -19.41
N LEU A 303 -13.17 2.18 -19.35
CA LEU A 303 -13.24 0.82 -18.81
C LEU A 303 -13.53 0.80 -17.31
N SER A 304 -13.15 1.84 -16.55
CA SER A 304 -13.40 1.93 -15.10
C SER A 304 -14.89 1.84 -14.73
N PHE A 305 -15.80 2.09 -15.68
CA PHE A 305 -17.24 2.04 -15.43
C PHE A 305 -17.93 0.75 -15.92
N ILE A 306 -17.24 -0.08 -16.71
CA ILE A 306 -17.86 -1.23 -17.38
C ILE A 306 -17.12 -2.56 -17.19
N ALA A 307 -15.83 -2.53 -16.83
CA ALA A 307 -15.01 -3.73 -16.66
C ALA A 307 -14.74 -4.01 -15.18
N ASP A 308 -14.26 -5.21 -14.89
CA ASP A 308 -13.87 -5.58 -13.53
C ASP A 308 -12.65 -4.77 -13.03
N THR A 309 -12.64 -4.46 -11.74
CA THR A 309 -11.63 -3.59 -11.13
C THR A 309 -10.22 -4.14 -11.27
N ALA A 310 -10.01 -5.46 -11.15
CA ALA A 310 -8.69 -6.07 -11.26
C ALA A 310 -8.07 -5.86 -12.65
N THR A 311 -8.85 -6.08 -13.73
CA THR A 311 -8.42 -5.84 -15.11
C THR A 311 -8.09 -4.35 -15.34
N VAL A 312 -8.96 -3.46 -14.88
CA VAL A 312 -8.76 -2.01 -15.05
C VAL A 312 -7.53 -1.53 -14.29
N MET A 313 -7.32 -2.00 -13.06
CA MET A 313 -6.12 -1.69 -12.28
C MET A 313 -4.85 -2.23 -12.95
N GLY A 314 -4.91 -3.40 -13.60
CA GLY A 314 -3.82 -3.91 -14.41
C GLY A 314 -3.41 -2.96 -15.54
N LEU A 315 -4.38 -2.44 -16.29
CA LEU A 315 -4.15 -1.45 -17.34
C LEU A 315 -3.68 -0.10 -16.78
N ALA A 316 -4.26 0.35 -15.67
CA ALA A 316 -3.88 1.60 -15.01
C ALA A 316 -2.41 1.60 -14.59
N LYS A 317 -1.87 0.48 -14.10
CA LYS A 317 -0.44 0.32 -13.79
C LYS A 317 0.44 0.57 -15.02
N ILE A 318 0.08 0.01 -16.17
CA ILE A 318 0.81 0.22 -17.43
C ILE A 318 0.79 1.71 -17.80
N VAL A 319 -0.36 2.37 -17.64
CA VAL A 319 -0.50 3.81 -17.88
C VAL A 319 0.42 4.62 -16.95
N VAL A 320 0.48 4.30 -15.66
CA VAL A 320 1.36 5.01 -14.70
C VAL A 320 2.83 4.87 -15.09
N VAL A 321 3.28 3.65 -15.39
CA VAL A 321 4.68 3.42 -15.81
C VAL A 321 5.00 4.16 -17.10
N ALA A 322 4.13 4.07 -18.12
CA ALA A 322 4.31 4.76 -19.39
C ALA A 322 4.27 6.29 -19.21
N PHE A 323 3.39 6.80 -18.33
CA PHE A 323 3.30 8.21 -17.97
C PHE A 323 4.64 8.74 -17.42
N LEU A 324 5.20 8.07 -16.40
CA LEU A 324 6.46 8.48 -15.79
C LEU A 324 7.63 8.42 -16.78
N LEU A 325 7.76 7.32 -17.54
CA LEU A 325 8.85 7.13 -18.49
C LEU A 325 8.79 8.13 -19.65
N PHE A 326 7.60 8.38 -20.21
CA PHE A 326 7.49 9.23 -21.40
C PHE A 326 7.51 10.71 -21.06
N ILE A 327 7.06 11.12 -19.88
CA ILE A 327 7.28 12.49 -19.38
C ILE A 327 8.77 12.73 -19.14
N LEU A 328 9.48 11.79 -18.52
CA LEU A 328 10.92 11.90 -18.32
C LEU A 328 11.65 11.99 -19.66
N TYR A 329 11.35 11.10 -20.59
CA TYR A 329 11.90 11.12 -21.95
C TYR A 329 11.65 12.46 -22.66
N ALA A 330 10.41 12.94 -22.65
CA ALA A 330 10.05 14.20 -23.29
C ALA A 330 10.79 15.39 -22.65
N SER A 331 10.90 15.40 -21.33
CA SER A 331 11.59 16.47 -20.58
C SER A 331 13.09 16.51 -20.91
N VAL A 332 13.75 15.35 -20.91
CA VAL A 332 15.16 15.22 -21.26
C VAL A 332 15.41 15.56 -22.73
N ALA A 333 14.59 15.05 -23.65
CA ALA A 333 14.69 15.33 -25.08
C ALA A 333 14.55 16.83 -25.40
N MET A 334 13.65 17.52 -24.69
CA MET A 334 13.48 18.97 -24.85
C MET A 334 14.65 19.75 -24.22
N LEU A 335 15.18 19.27 -23.08
CA LEU A 335 16.36 19.86 -22.45
C LEU A 335 17.59 19.79 -23.36
N LEU A 336 17.83 18.64 -23.98
CA LEU A 336 18.95 18.43 -24.91
C LEU A 336 18.86 19.30 -26.18
N ARG A 337 17.64 19.74 -26.53
CA ARG A 337 17.39 20.69 -27.64
C ARG A 337 17.50 22.16 -27.19
N GLY A 338 17.94 22.44 -25.97
CA GLY A 338 18.20 23.79 -25.48
C GLY A 338 16.98 24.55 -25.00
N HIS A 339 15.81 23.92 -24.82
CA HIS A 339 14.61 24.56 -24.28
C HIS A 339 14.77 24.90 -22.80
N ARG A 340 14.91 26.18 -22.48
CA ARG A 340 15.13 26.64 -21.09
C ARG A 340 13.98 26.24 -20.13
N GLN A 341 12.76 26.20 -20.62
CA GLN A 341 11.58 25.82 -19.83
C GLN A 341 11.65 24.36 -19.36
N ALA A 342 12.25 23.45 -20.16
CA ALA A 342 12.40 22.05 -19.84
C ALA A 342 13.25 21.80 -18.57
N ARG A 343 14.17 22.72 -18.20
CA ARG A 343 14.99 22.59 -17.00
C ARG A 343 14.15 22.68 -15.72
N PHE A 344 13.29 23.69 -15.64
CA PHE A 344 12.40 23.88 -14.48
C PHE A 344 11.34 22.79 -14.42
N PHE A 345 10.81 22.41 -15.57
CA PHE A 345 9.86 21.31 -15.67
C PHE A 345 10.50 19.99 -15.18
N LEU A 346 11.68 19.64 -15.67
CA LEU A 346 12.39 18.43 -15.25
C LEU A 346 12.69 18.46 -13.74
N ALA A 347 13.16 19.59 -13.20
CA ALA A 347 13.44 19.73 -11.77
C ALA A 347 12.19 19.49 -10.91
N ALA A 348 11.04 20.04 -11.31
CA ALA A 348 9.78 19.84 -10.61
C ALA A 348 9.28 18.38 -10.71
N TRP A 349 9.46 17.74 -11.86
CA TRP A 349 8.96 16.39 -12.09
C TRP A 349 9.89 15.29 -11.59
N VAL A 350 11.20 15.55 -11.43
CA VAL A 350 12.13 14.52 -10.91
C VAL A 350 11.71 14.02 -9.54
N SER A 351 11.31 14.91 -8.62
CA SER A 351 10.89 14.48 -7.28
C SER A 351 9.61 13.64 -7.32
N LEU A 352 8.63 14.04 -8.14
CA LEU A 352 7.40 13.26 -8.36
C LEU A 352 7.70 11.89 -8.99
N ILE A 353 8.57 11.84 -10.01
CA ILE A 353 8.95 10.60 -10.69
C ILE A 353 9.65 9.66 -9.71
N LEU A 354 10.60 10.16 -8.90
CA LEU A 354 11.27 9.35 -7.89
C LEU A 354 10.27 8.82 -6.85
N GLY A 355 9.40 9.70 -6.33
CA GLY A 355 8.33 9.29 -5.41
C GLY A 355 7.40 8.23 -6.01
N GLY A 356 7.00 8.40 -7.27
CA GLY A 356 6.19 7.43 -8.00
C GLY A 356 6.88 6.09 -8.22
N LEU A 357 8.17 6.10 -8.56
CA LEU A 357 8.96 4.86 -8.73
C LEU A 357 9.10 4.10 -7.41
N PHE A 358 9.32 4.78 -6.29
CA PHE A 358 9.34 4.15 -4.97
C PHE A 358 7.98 3.54 -4.62
N THR A 359 6.89 4.25 -4.87
CA THR A 359 5.52 3.72 -4.64
C THR A 359 5.23 2.49 -5.50
N ILE A 360 5.61 2.51 -6.80
CA ILE A 360 5.46 1.35 -7.69
C ILE A 360 6.30 0.18 -7.19
N GLY A 361 7.56 0.41 -6.81
CA GLY A 361 8.44 -0.64 -6.29
C GLY A 361 7.87 -1.30 -5.02
N MET A 362 7.26 -0.51 -4.13
CA MET A 362 6.57 -1.02 -2.95
C MET A 362 5.31 -1.83 -3.34
N MET A 363 4.51 -1.35 -4.28
CA MET A 363 3.31 -2.05 -4.76
C MET A 363 3.64 -3.37 -5.46
N LEU A 364 4.82 -3.48 -6.07
CA LEU A 364 5.32 -4.71 -6.70
C LEU A 364 6.02 -5.66 -5.72
N GLY A 365 6.12 -5.29 -4.44
CA GLY A 365 6.80 -6.11 -3.44
C GLY A 365 8.35 -6.06 -3.52
N VAL A 366 8.91 -5.13 -4.30
CA VAL A 366 10.37 -4.98 -4.45
C VAL A 366 10.99 -4.25 -3.25
N PHE A 367 10.24 -3.31 -2.65
CA PHE A 367 10.68 -2.53 -1.51
C PHE A 367 9.83 -2.81 -0.27
N PRO A 368 10.42 -2.76 0.93
CA PRO A 368 9.69 -2.91 2.18
C PRO A 368 8.73 -1.75 2.43
N ASN A 369 7.70 -1.99 3.22
CA ASN A 369 6.65 -1.01 3.53
C ASN A 369 7.10 -0.09 4.69
N THR A 370 8.06 0.79 4.42
CA THR A 370 8.55 1.77 5.40
C THR A 370 7.78 3.09 5.32
N PHE A 371 7.82 3.91 6.39
CA PHE A 371 7.17 5.22 6.44
C PHE A 371 7.56 6.12 5.27
N LEU A 372 8.85 6.21 4.93
CA LEU A 372 9.33 7.02 3.80
C LEU A 372 8.77 6.54 2.46
N MET A 373 8.71 5.22 2.25
CA MET A 373 8.21 4.64 1.00
C MET A 373 6.70 4.79 0.86
N THR A 374 5.95 4.61 1.94
CA THR A 374 4.49 4.80 1.95
C THR A 374 4.09 6.24 1.63
N HIS A 375 4.91 7.22 2.03
CA HIS A 375 4.64 8.63 1.77
C HIS A 375 5.45 9.23 0.61
N ALA A 376 6.24 8.42 -0.10
CA ALA A 376 7.16 8.86 -1.15
C ALA A 376 6.45 9.68 -2.25
N SER A 377 5.27 9.28 -2.71
CA SER A 377 4.52 10.01 -3.72
C SER A 377 4.00 11.37 -3.21
N LYS A 378 3.65 11.47 -1.92
CA LYS A 378 3.22 12.73 -1.28
C LYS A 378 4.39 13.67 -1.06
N ILE A 379 5.56 13.14 -0.69
CA ILE A 379 6.78 13.93 -0.49
C ILE A 379 7.32 14.44 -1.83
N GLY A 380 7.18 13.63 -2.89
CA GLY A 380 7.65 13.97 -4.24
C GLY A 380 6.74 14.92 -5.02
N SER A 381 5.49 15.08 -4.60
CA SER A 381 4.50 15.95 -5.26
C SER A 381 4.54 17.38 -4.77
#